data_a120e4f454b5dbf54051a6146718d299
#
_entry.id   a120e4f454b5dbf54051a6146718d299
#
_cell.length_a   1.000
_cell.length_b   1.000
_cell.length_c   1.000
_cell.angle_alpha   90.00
_cell.angle_beta   90.00
_cell.angle_gamma   90.00
#
_symmetry.space_group_name_H-M   'P 1'
#
loop_
_entity.id
_entity.type
_entity.pdbx_description
1 polymer ?
#
loop_
_entity_poly.entity_id
_entity_poly.type
_entity_poly.pdbx_seq_one_letter_code
_entity_poly.pdbx_strand_id
1 'polypeptide(L)'
;TYYFRSWGGIYKNGWQEVDGKTYYFRSWGGIYKDTYIDGYYVDKNGVRRNSKNICVAIDAGHQRRGNSEKEPIGPGSSTYKAKVASGTCGVATGINEYELNLAVSLKVRDILEERGYDVYMIRETHDVNISNSERAKLAAQNGADILVRVHANGDSNQSVYGALTMAPSSRNTYLSGDVISKSQKLSQKMIAAFCKDTGAKNRDVIYTDSMSGINWSTIPVTIIELGFMSNPSEDRLMATEDYRNKMAQGIADGIDAYYE
;
A
#
# COMPACT_ATOMS: atom_id res chain seq x y z
N THR A 1 -14.41 -16.32 19.80
CA THR A 1 -15.77 -16.33 19.23
C THR A 1 -16.21 -17.78 19.07
N TYR A 2 -17.42 -18.08 19.47
CA TYR A 2 -18.10 -19.37 19.27
C TYR A 2 -19.32 -19.13 18.41
N TYR A 3 -19.61 -20.09 17.55
CA TYR A 3 -20.84 -20.10 16.74
C TYR A 3 -21.69 -21.29 17.12
N PHE A 4 -22.99 -21.08 17.26
CA PHE A 4 -23.95 -22.09 17.63
C PHE A 4 -24.84 -22.44 16.41
N ARG A 5 -25.14 -23.71 16.26
CA ARG A 5 -26.14 -24.19 15.33
C ARG A 5 -27.54 -23.80 15.82
N SER A 6 -28.50 -23.76 14.92
CA SER A 6 -29.90 -23.42 15.25
C SER A 6 -30.51 -24.29 16.38
N TRP A 7 -30.01 -25.51 16.56
CA TRP A 7 -30.42 -26.44 17.59
C TRP A 7 -29.55 -26.39 18.85
N GLY A 8 -28.69 -25.41 19.01
CA GLY A 8 -27.88 -25.16 20.22
C GLY A 8 -26.51 -25.84 20.27
N GLY A 9 -26.15 -26.67 19.32
CA GLY A 9 -24.81 -27.30 19.26
C GLY A 9 -23.74 -26.30 18.77
N ILE A 10 -22.50 -26.48 19.23
CA ILE A 10 -21.35 -25.66 18.80
C ILE A 10 -20.76 -26.25 17.50
N TYR A 11 -20.38 -25.40 16.53
CA TYR A 11 -19.58 -25.82 15.38
C TYR A 11 -18.18 -26.22 15.82
N LYS A 12 -17.67 -27.34 15.30
CA LYS A 12 -16.36 -27.91 15.65
C LYS A 12 -15.75 -28.62 14.44
N ASN A 13 -14.40 -28.80 14.49
CA ASN A 13 -13.65 -29.64 13.58
C ASN A 13 -13.80 -29.30 12.09
N GLY A 14 -12.98 -28.39 11.63
CA GLY A 14 -12.80 -28.12 10.21
C GLY A 14 -13.67 -26.99 9.68
N TRP A 15 -13.74 -26.91 8.36
CA TRP A 15 -14.44 -25.87 7.63
C TRP A 15 -15.95 -25.98 7.78
N GLN A 16 -16.58 -24.87 8.13
CA GLN A 16 -18.05 -24.75 8.26
C GLN A 16 -18.50 -23.39 7.74
N GLU A 17 -19.61 -23.37 7.05
CA GLU A 17 -20.26 -22.13 6.62
C GLU A 17 -21.29 -21.69 7.68
N VAL A 18 -21.21 -20.42 8.06
CA VAL A 18 -22.12 -19.77 9.02
C VAL A 18 -22.44 -18.38 8.49
N ASP A 19 -23.71 -18.11 8.25
CA ASP A 19 -24.21 -16.82 7.74
C ASP A 19 -23.51 -16.36 6.45
N GLY A 20 -23.29 -17.29 5.50
CA GLY A 20 -22.64 -17.03 4.22
C GLY A 20 -21.12 -16.82 4.30
N LYS A 21 -20.51 -17.05 5.47
CA LYS A 21 -19.07 -16.98 5.67
C LYS A 21 -18.51 -18.32 6.10
N THR A 22 -17.33 -18.67 5.59
CA THR A 22 -16.66 -19.94 5.91
C THR A 22 -15.60 -19.72 6.98
N TYR A 23 -15.64 -20.55 8.02
CA TYR A 23 -14.73 -20.53 9.16
C TYR A 23 -14.09 -21.89 9.36
N TYR A 24 -12.87 -21.96 9.93
CA TYR A 24 -12.30 -23.21 10.39
C TYR A 24 -12.41 -23.33 11.90
N PHE A 25 -13.14 -24.33 12.36
CA PHE A 25 -13.39 -24.57 13.78
C PHE A 25 -12.42 -25.58 14.36
N ARG A 26 -11.86 -25.25 15.51
CA ARG A 26 -11.06 -26.16 16.35
C ARG A 26 -11.96 -27.22 16.97
N SER A 27 -11.36 -28.31 17.48
CA SER A 27 -12.07 -29.41 18.14
C SER A 27 -12.90 -28.94 19.35
N TRP A 28 -12.50 -27.87 20.01
CA TRP A 28 -13.20 -27.27 21.15
C TRP A 28 -14.17 -26.14 20.78
N GLY A 29 -14.36 -25.86 19.48
CA GLY A 29 -15.36 -24.90 18.97
C GLY A 29 -14.88 -23.47 18.77
N GLY A 30 -13.64 -23.12 19.11
CA GLY A 30 -13.04 -21.84 18.77
C GLY A 30 -12.64 -21.79 17.27
N ILE A 31 -12.64 -20.60 16.66
CA ILE A 31 -12.20 -20.42 15.29
C ILE A 31 -10.70 -20.07 15.23
N TYR A 32 -10.06 -20.45 14.15
CA TYR A 32 -8.74 -19.93 13.78
C TYR A 32 -8.88 -18.51 13.24
N LYS A 33 -7.83 -17.70 13.41
CA LYS A 33 -7.77 -16.32 12.93
C LYS A 33 -6.35 -16.01 12.50
N ASP A 34 -6.24 -15.13 11.51
CA ASP A 34 -4.99 -14.58 11.02
C ASP A 34 -3.93 -15.68 10.78
N THR A 35 -4.30 -16.66 9.95
CA THR A 35 -3.45 -17.83 9.67
C THR A 35 -3.86 -18.54 8.39
N TYR A 36 -2.97 -19.39 7.86
CA TYR A 36 -3.27 -20.29 6.74
C TYR A 36 -3.69 -21.67 7.23
N ILE A 37 -4.75 -22.23 6.62
CA ILE A 37 -5.24 -23.58 6.87
C ILE A 37 -5.65 -24.19 5.55
N ASP A 38 -5.11 -25.37 5.20
CA ASP A 38 -5.40 -26.11 3.97
C ASP A 38 -5.24 -25.25 2.69
N GLY A 39 -4.28 -24.29 2.69
CA GLY A 39 -4.01 -23.39 1.58
C GLY A 39 -4.95 -22.18 1.48
N TYR A 40 -5.83 -21.98 2.45
CA TYR A 40 -6.69 -20.80 2.52
C TYR A 40 -6.28 -19.87 3.65
N TYR A 41 -6.20 -18.58 3.37
CA TYR A 41 -6.04 -17.59 4.42
C TYR A 41 -7.32 -17.42 5.23
N VAL A 42 -7.19 -17.38 6.55
CA VAL A 42 -8.27 -17.10 7.50
C VAL A 42 -7.96 -15.75 8.14
N ASP A 43 -8.78 -14.75 7.88
CA ASP A 43 -8.55 -13.37 8.30
C ASP A 43 -8.65 -13.15 9.82
N LYS A 44 -8.40 -11.92 10.27
CA LYS A 44 -8.51 -11.51 11.68
C LYS A 44 -9.88 -11.75 12.33
N ASN A 45 -10.93 -11.89 11.51
CA ASN A 45 -12.27 -12.21 11.96
C ASN A 45 -12.54 -13.73 11.94
N GLY A 46 -11.60 -14.51 11.39
CA GLY A 46 -11.70 -15.96 11.26
C GLY A 46 -12.45 -16.41 10.00
N VAL A 47 -12.70 -15.52 9.04
CA VAL A 47 -13.38 -15.84 7.77
C VAL A 47 -12.37 -16.32 6.74
N ARG A 48 -12.68 -17.48 6.10
CA ARG A 48 -11.89 -17.97 4.97
C ARG A 48 -11.94 -16.97 3.82
N ARG A 49 -10.79 -16.62 3.31
CA ARG A 49 -10.63 -15.83 2.08
C ARG A 49 -10.15 -16.73 0.95
N ASN A 50 -10.63 -16.50 -0.23
CA ASN A 50 -10.03 -17.10 -1.42
C ASN A 50 -8.71 -16.38 -1.64
N SER A 51 -7.59 -17.06 -1.40
CA SER A 51 -6.27 -16.49 -1.71
C SER A 51 -6.17 -16.29 -3.22
N LYS A 52 -5.78 -15.09 -3.61
CA LYS A 52 -5.42 -14.81 -5.01
C LYS A 52 -4.02 -15.36 -5.34
N ASN A 53 -3.27 -15.85 -4.34
CA ASN A 53 -1.85 -16.19 -4.45
C ASN A 53 -1.01 -15.03 -5.00
N ILE A 54 -1.38 -13.81 -4.64
CA ILE A 54 -0.70 -12.58 -5.03
C ILE A 54 -0.34 -11.84 -3.74
N CYS A 55 0.93 -11.55 -3.56
CA CYS A 55 1.43 -10.76 -2.43
C CYS A 55 1.67 -9.30 -2.87
N VAL A 56 1.06 -8.37 -2.15
CA VAL A 56 1.22 -6.93 -2.37
C VAL A 56 2.03 -6.33 -1.23
N ALA A 57 3.19 -5.77 -1.54
CA ALA A 57 3.92 -4.96 -0.57
C ALA A 57 3.36 -3.54 -0.53
N ILE A 58 3.03 -3.07 0.67
CA ILE A 58 2.58 -1.69 0.92
C ILE A 58 3.66 -0.96 1.72
N ASP A 59 4.20 0.10 1.14
CA ASP A 59 5.16 0.99 1.78
C ASP A 59 4.49 2.30 2.15
N ALA A 60 4.16 2.48 3.42
CA ALA A 60 3.78 3.78 3.95
C ALA A 60 5.01 4.70 3.93
N GLY A 61 5.07 5.64 3.00
CA GLY A 61 6.22 6.52 2.77
C GLY A 61 6.65 7.27 4.03
N HIS A 62 7.94 7.62 4.07
CA HIS A 62 8.56 8.31 5.21
C HIS A 62 8.49 7.55 6.53
N GLN A 63 8.91 8.20 7.60
CA GLN A 63 8.94 7.72 8.99
C GLN A 63 9.11 8.92 9.91
N ARG A 64 8.93 8.75 11.24
CA ARG A 64 8.96 9.86 12.19
C ARG A 64 10.24 10.71 12.09
N ARG A 65 11.39 10.09 11.88
CA ARG A 65 12.69 10.78 11.73
C ARG A 65 13.31 10.46 10.39
N GLY A 66 13.58 11.47 9.58
CA GLY A 66 14.38 11.33 8.39
C GLY A 66 15.79 10.82 8.70
N ASN A 67 16.43 10.22 7.71
CA ASN A 67 17.83 9.82 7.76
C ASN A 67 18.59 10.51 6.62
N SER A 68 19.44 11.47 6.98
CA SER A 68 20.22 12.29 6.03
C SER A 68 21.47 11.61 5.51
N GLU A 69 21.86 10.46 6.07
CA GLU A 69 22.91 9.64 5.49
C GLU A 69 22.58 9.34 4.02
N LYS A 70 23.60 9.11 3.23
CA LYS A 70 23.43 8.97 1.78
C LYS A 70 23.42 7.52 1.35
N GLU A 71 22.58 7.23 0.36
CA GLU A 71 22.56 5.97 -0.39
C GLU A 71 22.57 6.25 -1.90
N PRO A 72 23.10 5.33 -2.74
CA PRO A 72 23.01 5.47 -4.19
C PRO A 72 21.54 5.46 -4.64
N ILE A 73 21.19 6.25 -5.65
CA ILE A 73 19.83 6.31 -6.19
C ILE A 73 19.37 5.03 -6.90
N GLY A 74 20.30 4.13 -7.22
CA GLY A 74 20.07 2.83 -7.84
C GLY A 74 21.34 1.98 -7.83
N PRO A 75 21.25 0.69 -8.15
CA PRO A 75 22.40 -0.20 -8.21
C PRO A 75 23.51 0.33 -9.11
N GLY A 76 24.74 0.45 -8.58
CA GLY A 76 25.90 0.94 -9.33
C GLY A 76 25.92 2.46 -9.60
N SER A 77 24.96 3.23 -9.09
CA SER A 77 24.90 4.67 -9.29
C SER A 77 25.98 5.42 -8.50
N SER A 78 26.62 6.40 -9.14
CA SER A 78 27.48 7.38 -8.49
C SER A 78 26.70 8.59 -7.93
N THR A 79 25.42 8.70 -8.21
CA THR A 79 24.53 9.72 -7.67
C THR A 79 23.93 9.25 -6.35
N TYR A 80 24.01 10.08 -5.33
CA TYR A 80 23.57 9.76 -3.98
C TYR A 80 22.45 10.70 -3.51
N LYS A 81 21.48 10.15 -2.75
CA LYS A 81 20.42 10.89 -2.06
C LYS A 81 20.39 10.53 -0.58
N ALA A 82 19.67 11.31 0.22
CA ALA A 82 19.36 10.94 1.59
C ALA A 82 18.61 9.61 1.63
N LYS A 83 18.94 8.75 2.60
CA LYS A 83 18.32 7.43 2.78
C LYS A 83 16.80 7.52 2.89
N VAL A 84 16.29 8.48 3.65
CA VAL A 84 14.85 8.79 3.72
C VAL A 84 14.65 10.23 4.17
N ALA A 85 13.81 10.98 3.46
CA ALA A 85 13.38 12.31 3.87
C ALA A 85 12.33 12.23 4.99
N SER A 86 12.16 13.31 5.74
CA SER A 86 11.12 13.41 6.78
C SER A 86 9.69 13.48 6.21
N GLY A 87 9.56 13.81 4.92
CA GLY A 87 8.28 14.09 4.31
C GLY A 87 7.84 15.55 4.49
N THR A 88 6.63 15.83 4.03
CA THR A 88 5.97 17.13 4.20
C THR A 88 5.03 17.14 5.41
N CYS A 89 4.34 18.25 5.62
CA CYS A 89 3.37 18.43 6.69
C CYS A 89 2.17 19.21 6.16
N GLY A 90 0.99 18.88 6.62
CA GLY A 90 -0.24 19.58 6.27
C GLY A 90 -0.25 21.02 6.73
N VAL A 91 -0.42 21.94 5.78
CA VAL A 91 -0.37 23.39 6.06
C VAL A 91 -1.55 23.90 6.89
N ALA A 92 -2.65 23.17 6.90
CA ALA A 92 -3.88 23.55 7.62
C ALA A 92 -4.13 22.65 8.85
N THR A 93 -3.68 21.41 8.83
CA THR A 93 -3.95 20.42 9.87
C THR A 93 -2.75 20.16 10.79
N GLY A 94 -1.53 20.37 10.29
CA GLY A 94 -0.30 20.03 10.99
C GLY A 94 0.00 18.52 11.02
N ILE A 95 -0.79 17.69 10.33
CA ILE A 95 -0.55 16.24 10.22
C ILE A 95 0.73 16.03 9.40
N ASN A 96 1.64 15.20 9.90
CA ASN A 96 2.83 14.85 9.13
C ASN A 96 2.49 13.83 8.04
N GLU A 97 3.20 13.90 6.92
CA GLU A 97 3.00 12.99 5.79
C GLU A 97 3.15 11.52 6.20
N TYR A 98 4.15 11.19 7.03
CA TYR A 98 4.35 9.81 7.48
C TYR A 98 3.18 9.25 8.31
N GLU A 99 2.40 10.12 8.97
CA GLU A 99 1.21 9.75 9.74
C GLU A 99 0.03 9.47 8.81
N LEU A 100 -0.21 10.36 7.84
CA LEU A 100 -1.23 10.18 6.82
C LEU A 100 -0.98 8.91 6.00
N ASN A 101 0.26 8.74 5.51
CA ASN A 101 0.63 7.59 4.70
C ASN A 101 0.39 6.27 5.44
N LEU A 102 0.73 6.17 6.73
CA LEU A 102 0.49 4.95 7.50
C LEU A 102 -1.01 4.73 7.74
N ALA A 103 -1.77 5.78 8.06
CA ALA A 103 -3.20 5.66 8.30
C ALA A 103 -3.96 5.14 7.06
N VAL A 104 -3.60 5.63 5.86
CA VAL A 104 -4.17 5.15 4.61
C VAL A 104 -3.68 3.73 4.29
N SER A 105 -2.39 3.45 4.43
CA SER A 105 -1.79 2.14 4.13
C SER A 105 -2.37 1.00 4.96
N LEU A 106 -2.66 1.23 6.24
CA LEU A 106 -3.31 0.23 7.10
C LEU A 106 -4.73 -0.11 6.62
N LYS A 107 -5.48 0.88 6.11
CA LYS A 107 -6.79 0.66 5.50
C LYS A 107 -6.69 -0.08 4.17
N VAL A 108 -5.69 0.23 3.35
CA VAL A 108 -5.41 -0.50 2.10
C VAL A 108 -5.13 -1.97 2.41
N ARG A 109 -4.27 -2.26 3.40
CA ARG A 109 -4.00 -3.62 3.87
C ARG A 109 -5.31 -4.35 4.20
N ASP A 110 -6.14 -3.76 5.07
CA ASP A 110 -7.37 -4.39 5.52
C ASP A 110 -8.31 -4.71 4.35
N ILE A 111 -8.43 -3.81 3.36
CA ILE A 111 -9.24 -4.04 2.16
C ILE A 111 -8.64 -5.14 1.27
N LEU A 112 -7.33 -5.14 1.05
CA LEU A 112 -6.66 -6.14 0.20
C LEU A 112 -6.74 -7.54 0.81
N GLU A 113 -6.52 -7.67 2.11
CA GLU A 113 -6.71 -8.95 2.83
C GLU A 113 -8.15 -9.44 2.71
N GLU A 114 -9.15 -8.56 2.81
CA GLU A 114 -10.56 -8.89 2.58
C GLU A 114 -10.83 -9.37 1.16
N ARG A 115 -10.06 -8.89 0.17
CA ARG A 115 -10.14 -9.32 -1.24
C ARG A 115 -9.31 -10.57 -1.56
N GLY A 116 -8.60 -11.13 -0.58
CA GLY A 116 -7.81 -12.36 -0.72
C GLY A 116 -6.39 -12.19 -1.23
N TYR A 117 -5.85 -10.98 -1.17
CA TYR A 117 -4.43 -10.75 -1.36
C TYR A 117 -3.65 -11.05 -0.08
N ASP A 118 -2.43 -11.53 -0.23
CA ASP A 118 -1.44 -11.50 0.84
C ASP A 118 -0.83 -10.09 0.88
N VAL A 119 -0.66 -9.52 2.08
CA VAL A 119 -0.14 -8.16 2.21
C VAL A 119 1.11 -8.15 3.09
N TYR A 120 2.20 -7.60 2.55
CA TYR A 120 3.42 -7.32 3.30
C TYR A 120 3.54 -5.81 3.57
N MET A 121 3.44 -5.42 4.84
CA MET A 121 3.64 -4.03 5.24
C MET A 121 5.12 -3.76 5.47
N ILE A 122 5.71 -2.78 4.78
CA ILE A 122 7.12 -2.37 5.00
C ILE A 122 7.30 -1.77 6.40
N ARG A 123 6.30 -1.07 6.90
CA ARG A 123 6.21 -0.61 8.29
C ARG A 123 4.77 -0.55 8.77
N GLU A 124 4.57 -0.78 10.05
CA GLU A 124 3.28 -0.63 10.73
C GLU A 124 3.37 0.36 11.90
N THR A 125 4.53 0.97 12.10
CA THR A 125 4.77 1.98 13.14
C THR A 125 5.50 3.19 12.55
N HIS A 126 5.60 4.26 13.33
CA HIS A 126 6.31 5.47 12.94
C HIS A 126 7.80 5.42 13.28
N ASP A 127 8.16 4.69 14.34
CA ASP A 127 9.52 4.60 14.87
C ASP A 127 10.29 3.46 14.21
N VAL A 128 10.69 3.69 12.97
CA VAL A 128 11.55 2.81 12.18
C VAL A 128 12.71 3.63 11.59
N ASN A 129 13.76 2.94 11.14
CA ASN A 129 14.84 3.57 10.37
C ASN A 129 15.15 2.68 9.17
N ILE A 130 14.32 2.79 8.13
CA ILE A 130 14.39 1.98 6.91
C ILE A 130 14.61 2.93 5.73
N SER A 131 15.72 2.78 5.02
CA SER A 131 16.06 3.61 3.85
C SER A 131 15.16 3.29 2.64
N ASN A 132 15.13 4.18 1.64
CA ASN A 132 14.33 3.94 0.43
C ASN A 132 14.78 2.70 -0.36
N SER A 133 16.09 2.42 -0.39
CA SER A 133 16.60 1.20 -1.04
C SER A 133 16.24 -0.06 -0.26
N GLU A 134 16.29 -0.01 1.08
CA GLU A 134 15.89 -1.12 1.94
C GLU A 134 14.41 -1.45 1.80
N ARG A 135 13.52 -0.44 1.74
CA ARG A 135 12.08 -0.61 1.52
C ARG A 135 11.78 -1.39 0.23
N ALA A 136 12.45 -1.01 -0.87
CA ALA A 136 12.30 -1.70 -2.15
C ALA A 136 12.80 -3.15 -2.09
N LYS A 137 13.95 -3.39 -1.42
CA LYS A 137 14.52 -4.73 -1.26
C LYS A 137 13.65 -5.62 -0.36
N LEU A 138 13.15 -5.09 0.76
CA LEU A 138 12.28 -5.83 1.69
C LEU A 138 11.03 -6.35 0.99
N ALA A 139 10.40 -5.56 0.10
CA ALA A 139 9.25 -6.01 -0.67
C ALA A 139 9.55 -7.30 -1.46
N ALA A 140 10.62 -7.29 -2.24
CA ALA A 140 11.01 -8.45 -3.05
C ALA A 140 11.49 -9.63 -2.19
N GLN A 141 12.25 -9.38 -1.12
CA GLN A 141 12.75 -10.42 -0.21
C GLN A 141 11.63 -11.16 0.54
N ASN A 142 10.49 -10.50 0.74
CA ASN A 142 9.32 -11.11 1.37
C ASN A 142 8.30 -11.64 0.35
N GLY A 143 8.72 -11.84 -0.91
CA GLY A 143 7.94 -12.54 -1.92
C GLY A 143 6.79 -11.72 -2.49
N ALA A 144 6.83 -10.39 -2.40
CA ALA A 144 5.79 -9.57 -3.01
C ALA A 144 5.87 -9.57 -4.53
N ASP A 145 4.71 -9.60 -5.18
CA ASP A 145 4.56 -9.52 -6.64
C ASP A 145 4.61 -8.08 -7.14
N ILE A 146 4.16 -7.12 -6.33
CA ILE A 146 4.20 -5.69 -6.62
C ILE A 146 4.51 -4.88 -5.35
N LEU A 147 5.03 -3.66 -5.54
CA LEU A 147 5.26 -2.69 -4.48
C LEU A 147 4.46 -1.41 -4.74
N VAL A 148 3.57 -1.07 -3.81
CA VAL A 148 2.82 0.20 -3.82
C VAL A 148 3.34 1.09 -2.70
N ARG A 149 3.90 2.25 -3.06
CA ARG A 149 4.44 3.23 -2.11
C ARG A 149 3.47 4.38 -1.97
N VAL A 150 2.94 4.57 -0.78
CA VAL A 150 1.90 5.57 -0.46
C VAL A 150 2.57 6.81 0.08
N HIS A 151 2.35 7.94 -0.59
CA HIS A 151 2.90 9.26 -0.28
C HIS A 151 1.83 10.35 -0.42
N ALA A 152 2.13 11.55 0.07
CA ALA A 152 1.37 12.76 -0.18
C ALA A 152 2.33 13.89 -0.53
N ASN A 153 1.96 14.68 -1.53
CA ASN A 153 2.86 15.65 -2.15
C ASN A 153 2.87 17.00 -1.41
N GLY A 154 3.85 17.81 -1.74
CA GLY A 154 3.94 19.21 -1.36
C GLY A 154 4.47 20.06 -2.50
N ASP A 155 3.98 21.28 -2.61
CA ASP A 155 4.42 22.26 -3.59
C ASP A 155 4.55 23.65 -2.94
N SER A 156 5.48 24.49 -3.42
CA SER A 156 5.60 25.87 -2.96
C SER A 156 4.38 26.73 -3.33
N ASN A 157 3.69 26.37 -4.41
CA ASN A 157 2.42 26.98 -4.79
C ASN A 157 1.26 26.21 -4.15
N GLN A 158 0.67 26.78 -3.12
CA GLN A 158 -0.44 26.18 -2.38
C GLN A 158 -1.74 26.03 -3.19
N SER A 159 -1.83 26.58 -4.40
CA SER A 159 -2.97 26.34 -5.29
C SER A 159 -2.87 25.03 -6.08
N VAL A 160 -1.74 24.36 -6.06
CA VAL A 160 -1.56 23.06 -6.70
C VAL A 160 -2.33 21.99 -5.94
N TYR A 161 -3.09 21.14 -6.68
CA TYR A 161 -3.92 20.08 -6.11
C TYR A 161 -4.09 18.91 -7.08
N GLY A 162 -4.58 17.79 -6.57
CA GLY A 162 -4.85 16.55 -7.31
C GLY A 162 -3.86 15.45 -7.00
N ALA A 163 -4.16 14.24 -7.45
CA ALA A 163 -3.35 13.06 -7.22
C ALA A 163 -2.54 12.69 -8.47
N LEU A 164 -1.41 12.04 -8.28
CA LEU A 164 -0.57 11.52 -9.35
C LEU A 164 0.10 10.21 -8.94
N THR A 165 0.65 9.50 -9.90
CA THR A 165 1.55 8.39 -9.63
C THR A 165 2.92 8.64 -10.26
N MET A 166 3.94 7.93 -9.75
CA MET A 166 5.28 7.93 -10.34
C MET A 166 5.67 6.51 -10.73
N ALA A 167 6.26 6.39 -11.91
CA ALA A 167 6.79 5.15 -12.46
C ALA A 167 8.19 5.37 -13.05
N PRO A 168 8.99 4.31 -13.25
CA PRO A 168 10.25 4.43 -13.98
C PRO A 168 10.00 4.87 -15.42
N SER A 169 10.91 5.67 -15.99
CA SER A 169 10.87 5.98 -17.41
C SER A 169 11.23 4.76 -18.26
N SER A 170 10.88 4.77 -19.54
CA SER A 170 11.27 3.71 -20.48
C SER A 170 12.79 3.63 -20.72
N ARG A 171 13.54 4.63 -20.27
CA ARG A 171 15.00 4.73 -20.37
C ARG A 171 15.70 4.43 -19.04
N ASN A 172 14.97 3.97 -18.03
CA ASN A 172 15.57 3.61 -16.74
C ASN A 172 16.62 2.51 -16.91
N THR A 173 17.82 2.77 -16.41
CA THR A 173 18.97 1.85 -16.57
C THR A 173 19.19 0.93 -15.37
N TYR A 174 18.41 1.07 -14.31
CA TYR A 174 18.51 0.28 -13.09
C TYR A 174 17.59 -0.93 -13.07
N LEU A 175 16.52 -0.92 -13.87
CA LEU A 175 15.47 -1.92 -13.88
C LEU A 175 15.44 -2.72 -15.18
N SER A 176 14.92 -3.95 -15.12
CA SER A 176 14.64 -4.72 -16.35
C SER A 176 13.46 -4.12 -17.12
N GLY A 177 13.43 -4.34 -18.45
CA GLY A 177 12.36 -3.86 -19.30
C GLY A 177 10.97 -4.40 -18.88
N ASP A 178 10.92 -5.62 -18.34
CA ASP A 178 9.69 -6.22 -17.82
C ASP A 178 9.18 -5.46 -16.58
N VAL A 179 10.07 -5.19 -15.62
CA VAL A 179 9.72 -4.40 -14.41
C VAL A 179 9.29 -3.00 -14.79
N ILE A 180 9.95 -2.34 -15.75
CA ILE A 180 9.57 -1.00 -16.23
C ILE A 180 8.15 -1.02 -16.79
N SER A 181 7.87 -1.91 -17.76
CA SER A 181 6.56 -1.95 -18.42
C SER A 181 5.42 -2.27 -17.45
N LYS A 182 5.64 -3.21 -16.54
CA LYS A 182 4.67 -3.58 -15.49
C LYS A 182 4.45 -2.45 -14.47
N SER A 183 5.51 -1.74 -14.08
CA SER A 183 5.42 -0.57 -13.19
C SER A 183 4.61 0.57 -13.83
N GLN A 184 4.81 0.81 -15.12
CA GLN A 184 4.05 1.82 -15.87
C GLN A 184 2.57 1.42 -15.98
N LYS A 185 2.25 0.15 -16.29
CA LYS A 185 0.87 -0.37 -16.27
C LYS A 185 0.24 -0.19 -14.88
N LEU A 186 0.95 -0.59 -13.81
CA LEU A 186 0.48 -0.46 -12.43
C LEU A 186 0.14 1.00 -12.09
N SER A 187 1.04 1.93 -12.41
CA SER A 187 0.86 3.35 -12.15
C SER A 187 -0.33 3.95 -12.89
N GLN A 188 -0.53 3.59 -14.16
CA GLN A 188 -1.67 4.03 -14.97
C GLN A 188 -3.01 3.52 -14.40
N LYS A 189 -3.09 2.24 -14.04
CA LYS A 189 -4.27 1.65 -13.45
C LYS A 189 -4.58 2.26 -12.09
N MET A 190 -3.54 2.45 -11.27
CA MET A 190 -3.63 3.02 -9.93
C MET A 190 -4.23 4.43 -9.95
N ILE A 191 -3.68 5.34 -10.75
CA ILE A 191 -4.16 6.72 -10.76
C ILE A 191 -5.57 6.85 -11.33
N ALA A 192 -5.92 6.03 -12.33
CA ALA A 192 -7.26 6.03 -12.91
C ALA A 192 -8.32 5.59 -11.88
N ALA A 193 -8.11 4.50 -11.17
CA ALA A 193 -9.01 4.00 -10.13
C ALA A 193 -9.06 4.95 -8.94
N PHE A 194 -7.92 5.41 -8.45
CA PHE A 194 -7.84 6.33 -7.33
C PHE A 194 -8.65 7.61 -7.56
N CYS A 195 -8.47 8.25 -8.71
CA CYS A 195 -9.21 9.47 -9.02
C CYS A 195 -10.71 9.24 -9.25
N LYS A 196 -11.10 8.08 -9.77
CA LYS A 196 -12.51 7.69 -9.89
C LYS A 196 -13.21 7.61 -8.53
N ASP A 197 -12.55 7.01 -7.53
CA ASP A 197 -13.17 6.75 -6.24
C ASP A 197 -13.11 7.95 -5.30
N THR A 198 -12.03 8.72 -5.37
CA THR A 198 -11.83 9.91 -4.53
C THR A 198 -12.45 11.18 -5.09
N GLY A 199 -12.63 11.26 -6.40
CA GLY A 199 -12.96 12.51 -7.09
C GLY A 199 -11.77 13.48 -7.19
N ALA A 200 -10.56 13.06 -6.83
CA ALA A 200 -9.37 13.88 -6.96
C ALA A 200 -9.06 14.20 -8.43
N LYS A 201 -8.52 15.39 -8.67
CA LYS A 201 -8.03 15.76 -10.01
C LYS A 201 -6.89 14.81 -10.40
N ASN A 202 -7.07 14.13 -11.53
CA ASN A 202 -6.02 13.28 -12.08
C ASN A 202 -4.90 14.14 -12.69
N ARG A 203 -3.67 13.96 -12.22
CA ARG A 203 -2.45 14.62 -12.71
C ARG A 203 -1.54 13.65 -13.47
N ASP A 204 -2.06 12.51 -13.88
CA ASP A 204 -1.39 11.46 -14.65
C ASP A 204 -0.16 10.81 -13.96
N VAL A 205 0.58 10.08 -14.75
CA VAL A 205 1.79 9.38 -14.33
C VAL A 205 3.02 10.24 -14.62
N ILE A 206 3.84 10.50 -13.62
CA ILE A 206 5.16 11.11 -13.80
C ILE A 206 6.19 10.00 -13.98
N TYR A 207 6.85 9.97 -15.14
CA TYR A 207 7.93 9.03 -15.42
C TYR A 207 9.26 9.63 -14.96
N THR A 208 9.94 8.92 -14.04
CA THR A 208 11.16 9.43 -13.39
C THR A 208 12.15 8.33 -13.08
N ASP A 209 13.45 8.65 -13.17
CA ASP A 209 14.55 7.75 -12.83
C ASP A 209 15.34 8.29 -11.63
N SER A 210 14.77 9.26 -10.90
CA SER A 210 15.44 9.90 -9.77
C SER A 210 15.02 9.39 -8.40
N MET A 211 14.13 8.37 -8.32
CA MET A 211 13.60 7.86 -7.06
C MET A 211 14.29 6.57 -6.63
N SER A 212 15.07 6.62 -5.53
CA SER A 212 15.75 5.42 -4.99
C SER A 212 14.78 4.26 -4.76
N GLY A 213 13.60 4.51 -4.20
CA GLY A 213 12.62 3.47 -3.94
C GLY A 213 12.00 2.84 -5.19
N ILE A 214 12.12 3.47 -6.36
CA ILE A 214 11.81 2.88 -7.67
C ILE A 214 13.03 2.11 -8.17
N ASN A 215 14.18 2.76 -8.25
CA ASN A 215 15.37 2.23 -8.90
C ASN A 215 15.97 0.98 -8.22
N TRP A 216 15.69 0.77 -6.93
CA TRP A 216 16.12 -0.40 -6.18
C TRP A 216 15.09 -1.55 -6.20
N SER A 217 13.93 -1.36 -6.81
CA SER A 217 12.92 -2.40 -6.89
C SER A 217 13.28 -3.43 -7.97
N THR A 218 13.17 -4.72 -7.63
CA THR A 218 13.28 -5.83 -8.59
C THR A 218 11.94 -6.38 -9.03
N ILE A 219 10.85 -5.80 -8.50
CA ILE A 219 9.45 -6.12 -8.82
C ILE A 219 8.73 -4.86 -9.30
N PRO A 220 7.58 -4.98 -9.99
CA PRO A 220 6.79 -3.82 -10.41
C PRO A 220 6.48 -2.88 -9.25
N VAL A 221 6.68 -1.57 -9.44
CA VAL A 221 6.58 -0.57 -8.39
C VAL A 221 5.87 0.69 -8.87
N THR A 222 5.05 1.26 -7.99
CA THR A 222 4.47 2.60 -8.17
C THR A 222 4.58 3.41 -6.88
N ILE A 223 4.76 4.72 -7.02
CA ILE A 223 4.51 5.68 -5.94
C ILE A 223 3.17 6.33 -6.28
N ILE A 224 2.26 6.38 -5.31
CA ILE A 224 1.04 7.19 -5.40
C ILE A 224 1.15 8.39 -4.47
N GLU A 225 0.92 9.57 -5.01
CA GLU A 225 0.80 10.83 -4.31
C GLU A 225 -0.70 11.15 -4.15
N LEU A 226 -1.20 10.99 -2.95
CA LEU A 226 -2.63 11.03 -2.62
C LEU A 226 -3.29 12.39 -2.87
N GLY A 227 -2.51 13.47 -2.81
CA GLY A 227 -2.89 14.86 -2.92
C GLY A 227 -1.78 15.76 -2.41
N PHE A 228 -2.00 17.06 -2.36
CA PHE A 228 -0.99 18.03 -1.92
C PHE A 228 -1.29 18.52 -0.51
N MET A 229 -0.47 18.13 0.46
CA MET A 229 -0.57 18.60 1.86
C MET A 229 -0.26 20.10 1.99
N SER A 230 0.38 20.71 0.99
CA SER A 230 0.59 22.14 0.86
C SER A 230 -0.68 22.91 0.43
N ASN A 231 -1.71 22.22 -0.10
CA ASN A 231 -2.99 22.82 -0.42
C ASN A 231 -3.92 22.73 0.79
N PRO A 232 -4.40 23.88 1.37
CA PRO A 232 -5.18 23.83 2.60
C PRO A 232 -6.49 23.07 2.51
N SER A 233 -7.09 23.00 1.31
CA SER A 233 -8.34 22.29 1.10
C SER A 233 -8.13 20.78 1.01
N GLU A 234 -7.12 20.34 0.27
CA GLU A 234 -6.76 18.91 0.18
C GLU A 234 -6.24 18.37 1.53
N ASP A 235 -5.42 19.16 2.23
CA ASP A 235 -4.91 18.78 3.54
C ASP A 235 -6.05 18.50 4.53
N ARG A 236 -7.04 19.41 4.64
CA ARG A 236 -8.23 19.17 5.46
C ARG A 236 -9.05 17.97 4.99
N LEU A 237 -9.18 17.78 3.69
CA LEU A 237 -9.93 16.68 3.11
C LEU A 237 -9.26 15.34 3.43
N MET A 238 -7.95 15.20 3.21
CA MET A 238 -7.15 14.01 3.52
C MET A 238 -7.11 13.70 5.02
N ALA A 239 -7.35 14.68 5.88
CA ALA A 239 -7.44 14.50 7.33
C ALA A 239 -8.75 13.80 7.76
N THR A 240 -9.79 13.80 6.92
CA THR A 240 -11.08 13.19 7.25
C THR A 240 -11.05 11.67 7.11
N GLU A 241 -11.78 10.98 7.97
CA GLU A 241 -11.87 9.51 7.95
C GLU A 241 -12.54 9.01 6.66
N ASP A 242 -13.63 9.67 6.24
CA ASP A 242 -14.37 9.30 5.04
C ASP A 242 -13.50 9.38 3.77
N TYR A 243 -12.68 10.41 3.67
CA TYR A 243 -11.79 10.55 2.50
C TYR A 243 -10.63 9.57 2.55
N ARG A 244 -10.08 9.25 3.75
CA ARG A 244 -9.10 8.19 3.92
C ARG A 244 -9.63 6.82 3.50
N ASN A 245 -10.90 6.53 3.79
CA ASN A 245 -11.56 5.31 3.32
C ASN A 245 -11.65 5.28 1.78
N LYS A 246 -12.03 6.41 1.14
CA LYS A 246 -12.06 6.50 -0.33
C LYS A 246 -10.67 6.36 -0.95
N MET A 247 -9.64 6.98 -0.36
CA MET A 247 -8.26 6.83 -0.82
C MET A 247 -7.80 5.38 -0.76
N ALA A 248 -8.08 4.70 0.35
CA ALA A 248 -7.72 3.29 0.50
C ALA A 248 -8.46 2.39 -0.49
N GLN A 249 -9.76 2.65 -0.70
CA GLN A 249 -10.57 1.95 -1.70
C GLN A 249 -10.00 2.13 -3.10
N GLY A 250 -9.69 3.37 -3.50
CA GLY A 250 -9.14 3.68 -4.82
C GLY A 250 -7.76 3.04 -5.07
N ILE A 251 -6.91 2.93 -4.04
CA ILE A 251 -5.65 2.19 -4.16
C ILE A 251 -5.92 0.69 -4.37
N ALA A 252 -6.81 0.10 -3.59
CA ALA A 252 -7.15 -1.32 -3.71
C ALA A 252 -7.80 -1.64 -5.06
N ASP A 253 -8.68 -0.77 -5.57
CA ASP A 253 -9.31 -0.90 -6.90
C ASP A 253 -8.27 -0.74 -8.02
N GLY A 254 -7.26 0.11 -7.83
CA GLY A 254 -6.13 0.23 -8.75
C GLY A 254 -5.28 -1.03 -8.83
N ILE A 255 -5.09 -1.73 -7.71
CA ILE A 255 -4.40 -3.02 -7.66
C ILE A 255 -5.25 -4.10 -8.36
N ASP A 256 -6.55 -4.20 -8.09
CA ASP A 256 -7.43 -5.15 -8.79
C ASP A 256 -7.37 -4.91 -10.30
N ALA A 257 -7.53 -3.67 -10.76
CA ALA A 257 -7.48 -3.30 -12.17
C ALA A 257 -6.13 -3.59 -12.85
N TYR A 258 -5.04 -3.66 -12.10
CA TYR A 258 -3.73 -4.06 -12.64
C TYR A 258 -3.67 -5.55 -12.97
N TYR A 259 -4.31 -6.39 -12.17
CA TYR A 259 -4.33 -7.85 -12.35
C TYR A 259 -5.44 -8.36 -13.30
N GLU A 260 -6.41 -7.51 -13.62
CA GLU A 260 -7.38 -7.72 -14.70
C GLU A 260 -6.75 -7.49 -16.10
#